data_569339e2b29c6b140e2c705393a01cfa
#
_entry.id   569339e2b29c6b140e2c705393a01cfa
#
_cell.length_a   1.000
_cell.length_b   1.000
_cell.length_c   1.000
_cell.angle_alpha   90.00
_cell.angle_beta   90.00
_cell.angle_gamma   90.00
#
_symmetry.space_group_name_H-M   'P 1'
#
loop_
_entity.id
_entity.type
_entity.pdbx_description
1 polymer ?
#
loop_
_entity_poly.entity_id
_entity_poly.type
_entity_poly.pdbx_seq_one_letter_code
_entity_poly.pdbx_strand_id
1 'polypeptide(L)'
;EDVSPQKKNLSAYTTKKDGGRVIELTGEHKCPFLNENKLCKLVTAYGENVLSETCAVFPREVHRFETHEEETLMPCCPAVIDLLREEEPQRIYAGETARFYIREKLTELFLDEDYRVEESLLCGFYIIRELFDKCGQDEKLSELAEDYFSTENQQQLRRAIEEIERDPFATMEERNELLQDLAVNYRKEGLYRNYLNPVIEK
;
A
#
# COMPACT_ATOMS: atom_id res chain seq x y z
N GLU A 1 -32.59 13.41 9.77
CA GLU A 1 -33.43 13.64 8.58
C GLU A 1 -33.13 12.54 7.59
N ASP A 2 -34.16 11.75 7.30
CA ASP A 2 -34.10 10.55 6.49
C ASP A 2 -33.84 10.96 5.03
N VAL A 3 -32.61 10.82 4.54
CA VAL A 3 -32.26 11.06 3.15
C VAL A 3 -32.65 9.82 2.36
N SER A 4 -33.95 9.70 2.10
CA SER A 4 -34.44 8.79 1.07
C SER A 4 -33.91 9.28 -0.28
N PRO A 5 -33.11 8.51 -1.01
CA PRO A 5 -32.52 8.95 -2.25
C PRO A 5 -33.50 8.81 -3.41
N GLN A 6 -34.53 9.62 -3.40
CA GLN A 6 -35.33 9.85 -4.62
C GLN A 6 -34.47 10.67 -5.57
N LYS A 7 -34.00 10.11 -6.68
CA LYS A 7 -33.42 10.78 -7.89
C LYS A 7 -32.80 12.18 -7.70
N LYS A 8 -32.38 12.53 -6.49
CA LYS A 8 -31.69 13.78 -6.17
C LYS A 8 -30.29 13.66 -6.76
N ASN A 9 -30.02 14.58 -7.64
CA ASN A 9 -28.80 14.80 -8.36
C ASN A 9 -27.56 14.49 -7.48
N LEU A 10 -26.97 13.32 -7.64
CA LEU A 10 -25.75 12.90 -6.91
C LEU A 10 -24.62 13.91 -7.06
N SER A 11 -24.71 14.82 -8.04
CA SER A 11 -23.76 15.91 -8.22
C SER A 11 -23.66 16.86 -7.02
N ALA A 12 -24.70 16.93 -6.17
CA ALA A 12 -24.66 17.73 -4.94
C ALA A 12 -23.74 17.16 -3.85
N TYR A 13 -23.36 15.89 -3.97
CA TYR A 13 -22.44 15.20 -3.04
C TYR A 13 -21.06 14.96 -3.64
N THR A 14 -20.74 15.62 -4.75
CA THR A 14 -19.46 15.43 -5.42
C THR A 14 -18.78 16.76 -5.67
N THR A 15 -17.47 16.77 -5.54
CA THR A 15 -16.60 17.88 -5.92
C THR A 15 -15.67 17.49 -7.06
N LYS A 16 -15.12 18.49 -7.77
CA LYS A 16 -14.11 18.25 -8.80
C LYS A 16 -12.74 18.17 -8.14
N LYS A 17 -12.01 17.12 -8.43
CA LYS A 17 -10.63 16.93 -8.01
C LYS A 17 -9.83 16.22 -9.11
N ASP A 18 -8.67 16.74 -9.45
CA ASP A 18 -7.71 16.14 -10.39
C ASP A 18 -8.32 15.73 -11.75
N GLY A 19 -9.21 16.59 -12.28
CA GLY A 19 -9.89 16.35 -13.56
C GLY A 19 -11.12 15.42 -13.52
N GLY A 20 -11.39 14.78 -12.37
CA GLY A 20 -12.52 13.90 -12.13
C GLY A 20 -13.57 14.49 -11.18
N ARG A 21 -14.62 13.72 -10.91
CA ARG A 21 -15.58 14.00 -9.83
C ARG A 21 -15.39 12.95 -8.73
N VAL A 22 -15.23 13.41 -7.51
CA VAL A 22 -15.12 12.56 -6.32
C VAL A 22 -16.24 12.86 -5.34
N ILE A 23 -16.59 11.88 -4.51
CA ILE A 23 -17.56 12.08 -3.43
C ILE A 23 -16.94 13.04 -2.40
N GLU A 24 -17.69 14.09 -2.08
CA GLU A 24 -17.29 15.03 -1.04
C GLU A 24 -17.56 14.42 0.33
N LEU A 25 -16.53 14.36 1.16
CA LEU A 25 -16.67 13.85 2.52
C LEU A 25 -17.35 14.90 3.40
N THR A 26 -18.03 14.44 4.44
CA THR A 26 -18.60 15.32 5.46
C THR A 26 -17.49 16.05 6.24
N GLY A 27 -17.85 17.06 7.03
CA GLY A 27 -16.90 17.75 7.92
C GLY A 27 -16.21 16.82 8.94
N GLU A 28 -16.72 15.59 9.13
CA GLU A 28 -16.11 14.55 9.95
C GLU A 28 -15.27 13.55 9.10
N HIS A 29 -14.96 13.89 7.86
CA HIS A 29 -14.24 13.06 6.90
C HIS A 29 -14.91 11.69 6.61
N LYS A 30 -16.24 11.62 6.69
CA LYS A 30 -17.02 10.41 6.41
C LYS A 30 -17.74 10.52 5.08
N CYS A 31 -17.92 9.39 4.42
CA CYS A 31 -18.77 9.32 3.24
C CYS A 31 -20.22 9.68 3.62
N PRO A 32 -20.89 10.64 2.92
CA PRO A 32 -22.26 11.05 3.23
C PRO A 32 -23.29 9.93 3.02
N PHE A 33 -22.91 8.88 2.30
CA PHE A 33 -23.76 7.71 2.06
C PHE A 33 -23.59 6.58 3.05
N LEU A 34 -22.73 6.71 4.08
CA LEU A 34 -22.67 5.75 5.16
C LEU A 34 -23.83 5.96 6.17
N ASN A 35 -24.46 4.85 6.57
CA ASN A 35 -25.41 4.86 7.68
C ASN A 35 -24.68 4.65 9.03
N GLU A 36 -25.42 4.63 10.12
CA GLU A 36 -24.91 4.41 11.47
C GLU A 36 -24.23 3.05 11.66
N ASN A 37 -24.66 2.04 10.88
CA ASN A 37 -24.07 0.70 10.86
C ASN A 37 -22.89 0.57 9.90
N LYS A 38 -22.36 1.68 9.37
CA LYS A 38 -21.27 1.74 8.38
C LYS A 38 -21.58 1.04 7.04
N LEU A 39 -22.86 0.88 6.71
CA LEU A 39 -23.28 0.33 5.42
C LEU A 39 -23.61 1.47 4.45
N CYS A 40 -23.38 1.22 3.17
CA CYS A 40 -23.67 2.19 2.11
C CYS A 40 -25.18 2.30 1.84
N LYS A 41 -25.77 3.47 2.05
CA LYS A 41 -27.19 3.75 1.77
C LYS A 41 -27.54 3.58 0.29
N LEU A 42 -26.61 3.86 -0.62
CA LEU A 42 -26.83 3.68 -2.06
C LEU A 42 -26.97 2.20 -2.40
N VAL A 43 -26.07 1.36 -1.90
CA VAL A 43 -26.14 -0.09 -2.12
C VAL A 43 -27.41 -0.68 -1.51
N THR A 44 -27.75 -0.27 -0.30
CA THR A 44 -28.96 -0.76 0.38
C THR A 44 -30.24 -0.41 -0.40
N ALA A 45 -30.27 0.77 -1.04
CA ALA A 45 -31.46 1.24 -1.76
C ALA A 45 -31.54 0.78 -3.22
N TYR A 46 -30.41 0.63 -3.90
CA TYR A 46 -30.35 0.45 -5.36
C TYR A 46 -29.48 -0.72 -5.83
N GLY A 47 -28.82 -1.44 -4.89
CA GLY A 47 -27.87 -2.50 -5.22
C GLY A 47 -26.48 -1.98 -5.59
N GLU A 48 -25.59 -2.88 -5.91
CA GLU A 48 -24.17 -2.59 -6.14
C GLU A 48 -23.90 -1.83 -7.44
N ASN A 49 -24.79 -1.92 -8.41
CA ASN A 49 -24.64 -1.29 -9.74
C ASN A 49 -24.56 0.24 -9.71
N VAL A 50 -24.86 0.87 -8.57
CA VAL A 50 -24.81 2.34 -8.40
C VAL A 50 -23.48 2.83 -7.83
N LEU A 51 -22.58 1.92 -7.50
CA LEU A 51 -21.27 2.27 -6.94
C LEU A 51 -20.41 2.97 -7.99
N SER A 52 -19.59 3.92 -7.52
CA SER A 52 -18.49 4.41 -8.33
C SER A 52 -17.46 3.29 -8.53
N GLU A 53 -16.65 3.39 -9.58
CA GLU A 53 -15.60 2.42 -9.87
C GLU A 53 -14.71 2.17 -8.63
N THR A 54 -14.26 3.22 -7.96
CA THR A 54 -13.47 3.12 -6.73
C THR A 54 -14.20 2.35 -5.62
N CYS A 55 -15.49 2.62 -5.40
CA CYS A 55 -16.27 1.93 -4.38
C CYS A 55 -16.58 0.48 -4.74
N ALA A 56 -16.68 0.17 -6.03
CA ALA A 56 -16.94 -1.18 -6.51
C ALA A 56 -15.71 -2.08 -6.43
N VAL A 57 -14.53 -1.50 -6.64
CA VAL A 57 -13.26 -2.24 -6.64
C VAL A 57 -12.70 -2.38 -5.23
N PHE A 58 -12.80 -1.36 -4.38
CA PHE A 58 -12.24 -1.40 -3.03
C PHE A 58 -12.79 -2.59 -2.20
N PRO A 59 -11.97 -3.36 -1.51
CA PRO A 59 -10.54 -3.15 -1.24
C PRO A 59 -9.60 -3.84 -2.23
N ARG A 60 -10.06 -4.20 -3.41
CA ARG A 60 -9.21 -4.81 -4.45
C ARG A 60 -8.44 -3.74 -5.19
N GLU A 61 -7.21 -4.09 -5.55
CA GLU A 61 -6.39 -3.34 -6.47
C GLU A 61 -6.08 -4.26 -7.65
N VAL A 62 -6.39 -3.79 -8.86
CA VAL A 62 -6.28 -4.58 -10.09
C VAL A 62 -5.18 -4.02 -10.94
N HIS A 63 -4.16 -4.82 -11.20
CA HIS A 63 -3.03 -4.49 -12.05
C HIS A 63 -3.15 -5.25 -13.36
N ARG A 64 -3.25 -4.52 -14.47
CA ARG A 64 -3.36 -5.09 -15.82
C ARG A 64 -2.03 -5.03 -16.54
N PHE A 65 -1.53 -6.18 -16.90
CA PHE A 65 -0.32 -6.35 -17.70
C PHE A 65 -0.70 -6.80 -19.12
N GLU A 66 0.23 -6.83 -20.03
CA GLU A 66 -0.04 -7.25 -21.42
C GLU A 66 -0.49 -8.72 -21.52
N THR A 67 -0.01 -9.58 -20.62
CA THR A 67 -0.23 -11.03 -20.68
C THR A 67 -1.18 -11.56 -19.61
N HIS A 68 -1.45 -10.80 -18.56
CA HIS A 68 -2.24 -11.25 -17.40
C HIS A 68 -2.78 -10.09 -16.59
N GLU A 69 -3.67 -10.39 -15.67
CA GLU A 69 -4.22 -9.46 -14.68
C GLU A 69 -3.92 -10.00 -13.28
N GLU A 70 -3.51 -9.14 -12.37
CA GLU A 70 -3.28 -9.46 -10.98
C GLU A 70 -4.23 -8.68 -10.10
N GLU A 71 -4.83 -9.37 -9.14
CA GLU A 71 -5.65 -8.74 -8.10
C GLU A 71 -4.96 -8.86 -6.74
N THR A 72 -4.89 -7.76 -6.02
CA THR A 72 -4.39 -7.70 -4.65
C THR A 72 -5.42 -7.08 -3.73
N LEU A 73 -5.26 -7.25 -2.42
CA LEU A 73 -6.12 -6.65 -1.42
C LEU A 73 -5.36 -5.55 -0.68
N MET A 74 -5.98 -4.36 -0.59
CA MET A 74 -5.37 -3.21 0.08
C MET A 74 -5.36 -3.40 1.59
N PRO A 75 -4.19 -3.36 2.25
CA PRO A 75 -4.08 -3.56 3.70
C PRO A 75 -4.62 -2.38 4.53
N CYS A 76 -5.06 -1.30 3.90
CA CYS A 76 -5.78 -0.22 4.58
C CYS A 76 -7.24 -0.57 4.93
N CYS A 77 -7.76 -1.69 4.44
CA CYS A 77 -9.08 -2.20 4.81
C CYS A 77 -8.98 -3.08 6.06
N PRO A 78 -9.71 -2.77 7.16
CA PRO A 78 -9.67 -3.59 8.37
C PRO A 78 -10.04 -5.06 8.13
N ALA A 79 -11.00 -5.34 7.25
CA ALA A 79 -11.40 -6.71 6.92
C ALA A 79 -10.27 -7.48 6.21
N VAL A 80 -9.44 -6.80 5.43
CA VAL A 80 -8.25 -7.42 4.80
C VAL A 80 -7.21 -7.76 5.87
N ILE A 81 -7.02 -6.88 6.85
CA ILE A 81 -6.11 -7.17 7.98
C ILE A 81 -6.58 -8.39 8.78
N ASP A 82 -7.89 -8.52 9.01
CA ASP A 82 -8.44 -9.68 9.71
C ASP A 82 -8.22 -10.96 8.89
N LEU A 83 -8.47 -10.94 7.58
CA LEU A 83 -8.17 -12.07 6.69
C LEU A 83 -6.69 -12.46 6.72
N LEU A 84 -5.77 -11.49 6.67
CA LEU A 84 -4.33 -11.74 6.72
C LEU A 84 -3.86 -12.34 8.05
N ARG A 85 -4.63 -12.18 9.13
CA ARG A 85 -4.34 -12.80 10.43
C ARG A 85 -4.84 -14.23 10.54
N GLU A 86 -5.90 -14.55 9.82
CA GLU A 86 -6.56 -15.85 9.89
C GLU A 86 -6.03 -16.85 8.86
N GLU A 87 -5.56 -16.36 7.72
CA GLU A 87 -5.12 -17.17 6.60
C GLU A 87 -3.59 -17.13 6.46
N GLU A 88 -2.98 -18.29 6.28
CA GLU A 88 -1.58 -18.33 5.84
C GLU A 88 -1.48 -17.82 4.40
N PRO A 89 -0.58 -16.85 4.12
CA PRO A 89 -0.43 -16.30 2.78
C PRO A 89 -0.05 -17.39 1.79
N GLN A 90 -0.94 -17.68 0.86
CA GLN A 90 -0.66 -18.60 -0.24
C GLN A 90 0.15 -17.87 -1.29
N ARG A 91 1.30 -18.43 -1.64
CA ARG A 91 2.12 -17.94 -2.76
C ARG A 91 1.50 -18.43 -4.06
N ILE A 92 0.88 -17.55 -4.81
CA ILE A 92 0.39 -17.83 -6.15
C ILE A 92 1.38 -17.18 -7.13
N TYR A 93 2.31 -17.96 -7.63
CA TYR A 93 3.21 -17.53 -8.69
C TYR A 93 2.91 -18.31 -9.95
N ALA A 94 2.56 -17.61 -11.00
CA ALA A 94 2.38 -18.20 -12.31
C ALA A 94 3.00 -17.24 -13.34
N GLY A 95 4.20 -17.59 -13.84
CA GLY A 95 4.82 -16.85 -14.93
C GLY A 95 6.27 -17.20 -15.11
N GLU A 96 6.70 -17.23 -16.36
CA GLU A 96 8.08 -17.57 -16.77
C GLU A 96 8.89 -16.31 -17.13
N THR A 97 8.36 -15.11 -16.85
CA THR A 97 9.05 -13.85 -17.19
C THR A 97 10.06 -13.44 -16.12
N ALA A 98 11.08 -12.69 -16.51
CA ALA A 98 12.07 -12.10 -15.58
C ALA A 98 11.42 -11.34 -14.43
N ARG A 99 10.29 -10.67 -14.66
CA ARG A 99 9.56 -9.91 -13.65
C ARG A 99 8.95 -10.80 -12.57
N PHE A 100 8.44 -11.98 -12.95
CA PHE A 100 7.95 -12.97 -11.98
C PHE A 100 9.11 -13.53 -11.14
N TYR A 101 10.23 -13.84 -11.77
CA TYR A 101 11.43 -14.28 -11.08
C TYR A 101 11.92 -13.24 -10.05
N ILE A 102 12.02 -11.97 -10.45
CA ILE A 102 12.41 -10.87 -9.55
C ILE A 102 11.45 -10.77 -8.38
N ARG A 103 10.13 -10.83 -8.63
CA ARG A 103 9.12 -10.76 -7.56
C ARG A 103 9.25 -11.94 -6.58
N GLU A 104 9.45 -13.13 -7.09
CA GLU A 104 9.65 -14.32 -6.27
C GLU A 104 10.88 -14.18 -5.38
N LYS A 105 12.01 -13.78 -5.97
CA LYS A 105 13.26 -13.58 -5.23
C LYS A 105 13.18 -12.44 -4.20
N LEU A 106 12.49 -11.35 -4.51
CA LEU A 106 12.24 -10.29 -3.54
C LEU A 106 11.36 -10.78 -2.39
N THR A 107 10.37 -11.60 -2.69
CA THR A 107 9.51 -12.18 -1.64
C THR A 107 10.32 -13.12 -0.74
N GLU A 108 11.17 -13.96 -1.30
CA GLU A 108 12.09 -14.81 -0.51
C GLU A 108 12.99 -13.96 0.37
N LEU A 109 13.59 -12.89 -0.18
CA LEU A 109 14.45 -11.97 0.55
C LEU A 109 13.72 -11.28 1.73
N PHE A 110 12.48 -10.86 1.55
CA PHE A 110 11.70 -10.17 2.59
C PHE A 110 11.14 -11.12 3.65
N LEU A 111 10.97 -12.40 3.33
CA LEU A 111 10.51 -13.42 4.26
C LEU A 111 11.65 -14.20 4.94
N ASP A 112 12.89 -13.84 4.66
CA ASP A 112 14.07 -14.45 5.28
C ASP A 112 14.18 -13.98 6.73
N GLU A 113 13.83 -14.86 7.67
CA GLU A 113 13.81 -14.57 9.12
C GLU A 113 15.23 -14.44 9.74
N ASP A 114 16.27 -14.87 9.02
CA ASP A 114 17.65 -14.74 9.47
C ASP A 114 18.16 -13.30 9.38
N TYR A 115 17.39 -12.42 8.75
CA TYR A 115 17.76 -11.03 8.52
C TYR A 115 16.74 -10.06 9.12
N ARG A 116 17.25 -8.91 9.52
CA ARG A 116 16.38 -7.82 9.97
C ARG A 116 15.59 -7.26 8.80
N VAL A 117 14.33 -6.91 9.05
CA VAL A 117 13.42 -6.37 8.02
C VAL A 117 14.04 -5.16 7.30
N GLU A 118 14.72 -4.27 8.04
CA GLU A 118 15.36 -3.09 7.46
C GLU A 118 16.50 -3.45 6.49
N GLU A 119 17.25 -4.49 6.79
CA GLU A 119 18.34 -4.97 5.92
C GLU A 119 17.79 -5.59 4.64
N SER A 120 16.77 -6.44 4.78
CA SER A 120 16.08 -7.02 3.62
C SER A 120 15.44 -5.95 2.73
N LEU A 121 14.82 -4.92 3.32
CA LEU A 121 14.25 -3.80 2.57
C LEU A 121 15.32 -2.99 1.84
N LEU A 122 16.45 -2.69 2.47
CA LEU A 122 17.57 -1.98 1.83
C LEU A 122 18.17 -2.80 0.69
N CYS A 123 18.39 -4.11 0.89
CA CYS A 123 18.84 -5.01 -0.15
C CYS A 123 17.87 -5.01 -1.34
N GLY A 124 16.58 -5.24 -1.09
CA GLY A 124 15.56 -5.28 -2.12
C GLY A 124 15.44 -3.96 -2.88
N PHE A 125 15.46 -2.83 -2.19
CA PHE A 125 15.42 -1.51 -2.81
C PHE A 125 16.66 -1.26 -3.70
N TYR A 126 17.85 -1.62 -3.22
CA TYR A 126 19.07 -1.50 -4.01
C TYR A 126 19.01 -2.35 -5.28
N ILE A 127 18.61 -3.63 -5.15
CA ILE A 127 18.49 -4.54 -6.29
C ILE A 127 17.47 -4.00 -7.32
N ILE A 128 16.30 -3.58 -6.89
CA ILE A 128 15.27 -3.03 -7.79
C ILE A 128 15.80 -1.80 -8.51
N ARG A 129 16.48 -0.89 -7.82
CA ARG A 129 17.05 0.32 -8.42
C ARG A 129 18.08 -0.01 -9.47
N GLU A 130 19.01 -0.91 -9.17
CA GLU A 130 20.06 -1.33 -10.11
C GLU A 130 19.48 -2.03 -11.35
N LEU A 131 18.47 -2.89 -11.14
CA LEU A 131 17.78 -3.54 -12.25
C LEU A 131 17.03 -2.52 -13.12
N PHE A 132 16.36 -1.54 -12.50
CA PHE A 132 15.65 -0.49 -13.21
C PHE A 132 16.59 0.41 -14.01
N ASP A 133 17.72 0.81 -13.43
CA ASP A 133 18.69 1.69 -14.08
C ASP A 133 19.43 1.02 -15.25
N LYS A 134 19.61 -0.30 -15.20
CA LYS A 134 20.36 -1.06 -16.21
C LYS A 134 19.49 -1.69 -17.29
N CYS A 135 18.18 -1.81 -17.07
CA CYS A 135 17.28 -2.52 -17.96
C CYS A 135 16.57 -1.62 -18.96
N GLY A 136 17.08 -1.64 -20.18
CA GLY A 136 16.35 -1.18 -21.37
C GLY A 136 15.71 -2.30 -22.21
N GLN A 137 15.93 -3.60 -21.90
CA GLN A 137 15.46 -4.74 -22.69
C GLN A 137 15.26 -5.98 -21.79
N ASP A 138 14.15 -6.72 -21.97
CA ASP A 138 13.75 -7.85 -21.15
C ASP A 138 14.75 -9.03 -21.13
N GLU A 139 15.48 -9.28 -22.24
CA GLU A 139 16.45 -10.38 -22.28
C GLU A 139 17.64 -10.18 -21.33
N LYS A 140 18.09 -8.94 -21.15
CA LYS A 140 19.15 -8.60 -20.19
C LYS A 140 18.65 -8.59 -18.75
N LEU A 141 17.37 -8.43 -18.56
CA LEU A 141 16.77 -8.36 -17.22
C LEU A 141 16.89 -9.70 -16.50
N SER A 142 16.69 -10.84 -17.19
CA SER A 142 16.81 -12.16 -16.60
C SER A 142 18.23 -12.44 -16.11
N GLU A 143 19.24 -12.21 -16.95
CA GLU A 143 20.65 -12.45 -16.59
C GLU A 143 21.08 -11.55 -15.41
N LEU A 144 20.70 -10.29 -15.45
CA LEU A 144 21.01 -9.35 -14.36
C LEU A 144 20.29 -9.73 -13.07
N ALA A 145 19.05 -10.15 -13.14
CA ALA A 145 18.29 -10.57 -11.98
C ALA A 145 18.92 -11.82 -11.33
N GLU A 146 19.30 -12.83 -12.12
CA GLU A 146 19.99 -14.02 -11.62
C GLU A 146 21.30 -13.65 -10.91
N ASP A 147 22.07 -12.70 -11.47
CA ASP A 147 23.31 -12.23 -10.87
C ASP A 147 23.08 -11.53 -9.55
N TYR A 148 22.16 -10.54 -9.50
CA TYR A 148 21.86 -9.79 -8.28
C TYR A 148 21.25 -10.64 -7.16
N PHE A 149 20.46 -11.65 -7.50
CA PHE A 149 19.89 -12.57 -6.53
C PHE A 149 20.78 -13.79 -6.25
N SER A 150 22.00 -13.85 -6.82
CA SER A 150 22.96 -14.88 -6.46
C SER A 150 23.34 -14.79 -4.98
N THR A 151 23.62 -15.92 -4.37
CA THR A 151 24.04 -16.00 -2.94
C THR A 151 25.26 -15.13 -2.67
N GLU A 152 26.21 -15.10 -3.62
CA GLU A 152 27.44 -14.33 -3.47
C GLU A 152 27.15 -12.82 -3.43
N ASN A 153 26.38 -12.32 -4.38
CA ASN A 153 26.04 -10.89 -4.45
C ASN A 153 25.16 -10.45 -3.28
N GLN A 154 24.23 -11.28 -2.84
CA GLN A 154 23.45 -10.99 -1.64
C GLN A 154 24.31 -10.91 -0.40
N GLN A 155 25.26 -11.81 -0.21
CA GLN A 155 26.19 -11.75 0.93
C GLN A 155 27.09 -10.50 0.89
N GLN A 156 27.57 -10.11 -0.30
CA GLN A 156 28.36 -8.88 -0.47
C GLN A 156 27.53 -7.64 -0.13
N LEU A 157 26.30 -7.58 -0.64
CA LEU A 157 25.39 -6.45 -0.38
C LEU A 157 25.05 -6.34 1.10
N ARG A 158 24.82 -7.46 1.78
CA ARG A 158 24.53 -7.48 3.22
C ARG A 158 25.73 -6.98 4.04
N ARG A 159 26.95 -7.43 3.73
CA ARG A 159 28.17 -6.91 4.38
C ARG A 159 28.31 -5.41 4.17
N ALA A 160 28.06 -4.91 2.96
CA ALA A 160 28.09 -3.48 2.69
C ALA A 160 27.05 -2.70 3.51
N ILE A 161 25.86 -3.28 3.73
CA ILE A 161 24.81 -2.68 4.57
C ILE A 161 25.20 -2.71 6.05
N GLU A 162 25.84 -3.77 6.54
CA GLU A 162 26.36 -3.86 7.92
C GLU A 162 27.45 -2.83 8.20
N GLU A 163 28.27 -2.50 7.18
CA GLU A 163 29.33 -1.49 7.27
C GLU A 163 28.80 -0.05 7.25
N ILE A 164 27.53 0.18 6.93
CA ILE A 164 26.94 1.51 6.98
C ILE A 164 26.93 1.98 8.44
N GLU A 165 27.72 3.00 8.72
CA GLU A 165 27.69 3.68 10.02
C GLU A 165 26.29 4.24 10.27
N ARG A 166 25.66 3.76 11.35
CA ARG A 166 24.36 4.23 11.80
C ARG A 166 24.57 5.06 13.06
N ASP A 167 24.19 6.32 13.01
CA ASP A 167 24.01 7.10 14.22
C ASP A 167 22.60 6.84 14.77
N PRO A 168 22.47 6.04 15.85
CA PRO A 168 21.16 5.71 16.40
C PRO A 168 20.44 6.94 16.95
N PHE A 169 21.15 7.97 17.38
CA PHE A 169 20.56 9.19 17.90
C PHE A 169 20.03 10.08 16.78
N ALA A 170 20.82 10.31 15.72
CA ALA A 170 20.37 11.04 14.55
C ALA A 170 19.17 10.35 13.88
N THR A 171 19.22 9.04 13.73
CA THR A 171 18.09 8.25 13.16
C THR A 171 16.84 8.36 14.03
N MET A 172 16.99 8.35 15.36
CA MET A 172 15.85 8.47 16.27
C MET A 172 15.26 9.88 16.25
N GLU A 173 16.11 10.91 16.13
CA GLU A 173 15.70 12.30 16.02
C GLU A 173 14.91 12.55 14.73
N GLU A 174 15.43 12.12 13.57
CA GLU A 174 14.74 12.18 12.28
C GLU A 174 13.39 11.44 12.29
N ARG A 175 13.33 10.25 12.90
CA ARG A 175 12.06 9.50 13.05
C ARG A 175 11.07 10.24 13.94
N ASN A 176 11.53 10.85 15.02
CA ASN A 176 10.67 11.63 15.90
C ASN A 176 10.14 12.87 15.19
N GLU A 177 10.97 13.59 14.45
CA GLU A 177 10.53 14.74 13.64
C GLU A 177 9.46 14.32 12.61
N LEU A 178 9.71 13.25 11.86
CA LEU A 178 8.75 12.71 10.89
C LEU A 178 7.42 12.32 11.56
N LEU A 179 7.46 11.62 12.69
CA LEU A 179 6.26 11.21 13.42
C LEU A 179 5.51 12.41 13.99
N GLN A 180 6.22 13.44 14.48
CA GLN A 180 5.62 14.68 14.96
C GLN A 180 4.96 15.45 13.83
N ASP A 181 5.59 15.56 12.67
CA ASP A 181 5.03 16.22 11.50
C ASP A 181 3.77 15.50 11.00
N LEU A 182 3.81 14.17 10.91
CA LEU A 182 2.64 13.37 10.58
C LEU A 182 1.52 13.57 11.60
N ALA A 183 1.83 13.49 12.89
CA ALA A 183 0.86 13.67 13.97
C ALA A 183 0.23 15.07 13.95
N VAL A 184 1.02 16.14 13.74
CA VAL A 184 0.55 17.52 13.62
C VAL A 184 -0.36 17.68 12.41
N ASN A 185 0.01 17.12 11.25
CA ASN A 185 -0.80 17.19 10.04
C ASN A 185 -2.12 16.47 10.21
N TYR A 186 -2.13 15.25 10.71
CA TYR A 186 -3.36 14.50 10.98
C TYR A 186 -4.22 15.16 12.05
N ARG A 187 -3.62 15.81 13.05
CA ARG A 187 -4.34 16.57 14.07
C ARG A 187 -5.04 17.81 13.50
N LYS A 188 -4.39 18.54 12.60
CA LYS A 188 -4.98 19.68 11.87
C LYS A 188 -6.20 19.26 11.08
N GLU A 189 -6.12 18.14 10.38
CA GLU A 189 -7.21 17.54 9.62
C GLU A 189 -8.31 16.92 10.50
N GLY A 190 -8.13 16.87 11.80
CA GLY A 190 -9.08 16.28 12.74
C GLY A 190 -9.15 14.76 12.70
N LEU A 191 -8.25 14.11 11.95
CA LEU A 191 -8.16 12.67 11.80
C LEU A 191 -7.42 12.04 12.97
N TYR A 192 -7.84 10.84 13.35
CA TYR A 192 -7.14 9.99 14.32
C TYR A 192 -6.83 10.61 15.68
N ARG A 193 -7.58 11.64 16.11
CA ARG A 193 -7.33 12.34 17.39
C ARG A 193 -7.21 11.41 18.59
N ASN A 194 -8.07 10.39 18.63
CA ASN A 194 -8.08 9.42 19.74
C ASN A 194 -6.84 8.54 19.80
N TYR A 195 -6.12 8.39 18.68
CA TYR A 195 -4.90 7.60 18.60
C TYR A 195 -3.64 8.46 18.72
N LEU A 196 -3.68 9.68 18.23
CA LEU A 196 -2.52 10.57 18.20
C LEU A 196 -2.30 11.33 19.49
N ASN A 197 -3.37 11.78 20.18
CA ASN A 197 -3.23 12.54 21.42
C ASN A 197 -2.40 11.79 22.49
N PRO A 198 -2.62 10.50 22.76
CA PRO A 198 -1.81 9.78 23.73
C PRO A 198 -0.33 9.64 23.36
N VAL A 199 0.01 9.76 22.07
CA VAL A 199 1.39 9.68 21.57
C VAL A 199 2.08 11.04 21.65
N ILE A 200 1.34 12.13 21.40
CA ILE A 200 1.86 13.51 21.41
C ILE A 200 2.07 14.02 22.85
N GLU A 201 1.26 13.54 23.80
CA GLU A 201 1.29 13.95 25.21
C GLU A 201 2.34 13.19 26.05
N LYS A 202 3.05 12.24 25.48
CA LYS A 202 4.20 11.53 26.09
C LYS A 202 5.52 12.14 25.67
#